data_7945a48ba1572b67cdead3dda53818e2
#
_entry.id   7945a48ba1572b67cdead3dda53818e2
#
_cell.length_a   1.000
_cell.length_b   1.000
_cell.length_c   1.000
_cell.angle_alpha   90.00
_cell.angle_beta   90.00
_cell.angle_gamma   90.00
#
_symmetry.space_group_name_H-M   'P 1'
#
loop_
_entity.id
_entity.type
_entity.pdbx_description
1 polymer ?
#
loop_
_entity_poly.entity_id
_entity_poly.type
_entity_poly.pdbx_seq_one_letter_code
_entity_poly.pdbx_strand_id
1 'polypeptide(L)'
;VELARDAEALGYHRFWVSEHHSDAALASASPEVMVAAIAAQTERLRVGSGGVLLPYYRPFKVAEQFNLLEALFPGRIDLGLGRSGGSERHAPHALGLDPRRMQSDGAFAAIDELLTWLGQGADGRPFTDTFASPGVDGSAEPWVLGTSPASATFAGERGLPYAFGGFLDPRGLVPALGAYHQAFQPSRWLERPRVNLAWYVQAAETEAEAHTHARSSEHWFVQTFLRGENPRFPSPESVAGVSYTPMEQMAIAMRRQFALVGTGEQVLDGLLQLFESDGADASHLDALVGSEAVRLLLANLLGQSPQHPNAEDRHRKTGRLFTRLMLAD
;
A
#
# COMPACT_ATOMS: atom_id res chain seq x y z
N VAL A 1 -14.06 -7.27 -2.44
CA VAL A 1 -14.81 -6.46 -3.41
C VAL A 1 -15.76 -5.49 -2.70
N GLU A 2 -16.60 -5.94 -1.76
CA GLU A 2 -17.53 -5.06 -1.02
C GLU A 2 -16.80 -3.87 -0.35
N LEU A 3 -15.70 -4.13 0.35
CA LEU A 3 -14.88 -3.08 0.98
C LEU A 3 -14.39 -2.02 -0.04
N ALA A 4 -14.03 -2.43 -1.26
CA ALA A 4 -13.61 -1.49 -2.30
C ALA A 4 -14.77 -0.62 -2.82
N ARG A 5 -15.97 -1.18 -2.91
CA ARG A 5 -17.18 -0.42 -3.25
C ARG A 5 -17.53 0.58 -2.14
N ASP A 6 -17.39 0.16 -0.87
CA ASP A 6 -17.59 1.06 0.27
C ASP A 6 -16.54 2.19 0.27
N ALA A 7 -15.28 1.86 -0.03
CA ALA A 7 -14.22 2.86 -0.17
C ALA A 7 -14.53 3.86 -1.31
N GLU A 8 -14.98 3.38 -2.47
CA GLU A 8 -15.40 4.25 -3.56
C GLU A 8 -16.58 5.17 -3.18
N ALA A 9 -17.59 4.61 -2.49
CA ALA A 9 -18.72 5.39 -2.01
C ALA A 9 -18.34 6.44 -0.97
N LEU A 10 -17.28 6.19 -0.20
CA LEU A 10 -16.69 7.12 0.77
C LEU A 10 -15.73 8.14 0.12
N GLY A 11 -15.50 8.06 -1.19
CA GLY A 11 -14.66 9.02 -1.91
C GLY A 11 -13.16 8.72 -1.89
N TYR A 12 -12.75 7.51 -1.49
CA TYR A 12 -11.34 7.14 -1.61
C TYR A 12 -10.90 7.14 -3.08
N HIS A 13 -9.69 7.63 -3.32
CA HIS A 13 -9.15 7.73 -4.67
C HIS A 13 -8.52 6.42 -5.16
N ARG A 14 -7.85 5.69 -4.26
CA ARG A 14 -7.12 4.46 -4.58
C ARG A 14 -7.47 3.33 -3.62
N PHE A 15 -7.45 2.10 -4.14
CA PHE A 15 -7.60 0.88 -3.36
C PHE A 15 -6.58 -0.16 -3.85
N TRP A 16 -5.62 -0.52 -2.99
CA TRP A 16 -4.58 -1.47 -3.32
C TRP A 16 -4.73 -2.76 -2.52
N VAL A 17 -4.38 -3.86 -3.16
CA VAL A 17 -4.33 -5.19 -2.54
C VAL A 17 -2.89 -5.68 -2.45
N SER A 18 -2.54 -6.30 -1.32
CA SER A 18 -1.21 -6.88 -1.12
C SER A 18 -1.12 -8.27 -1.74
N GLU A 19 0.11 -8.74 -1.93
CA GLU A 19 0.44 -10.13 -2.26
C GLU A 19 1.08 -10.80 -1.06
N HIS A 20 0.50 -11.92 -0.62
CA HIS A 20 1.07 -12.79 0.41
C HIS A 20 0.75 -14.24 0.09
N HIS A 21 1.73 -15.11 0.28
CA HIS A 21 1.61 -16.54 -0.01
C HIS A 21 1.59 -17.34 1.28
N SER A 22 0.79 -18.41 1.32
CA SER A 22 0.69 -19.32 2.49
C SER A 22 0.35 -18.60 3.81
N ASP A 23 -0.31 -17.47 3.77
CA ASP A 23 -0.76 -16.70 4.93
C ASP A 23 -2.25 -16.97 5.19
N ALA A 24 -2.58 -17.50 6.37
CA ALA A 24 -3.95 -17.86 6.73
C ALA A 24 -4.83 -16.64 7.06
N ALA A 25 -4.22 -15.47 7.31
CA ALA A 25 -4.90 -14.22 7.62
C ALA A 25 -5.22 -13.39 6.37
N LEU A 26 -4.54 -13.65 5.25
CA LEU A 26 -4.60 -12.82 4.05
C LEU A 26 -5.14 -13.64 2.86
N ALA A 27 -6.09 -13.08 2.14
CA ALA A 27 -6.80 -13.79 1.08
C ALA A 27 -6.16 -13.66 -0.29
N SER A 28 -5.20 -12.74 -0.48
CA SER A 28 -4.65 -12.42 -1.79
C SER A 28 -3.23 -12.95 -1.97
N ALA A 29 -3.10 -13.97 -2.81
CA ALA A 29 -1.81 -14.44 -3.33
C ALA A 29 -1.62 -14.04 -4.82
N SER A 30 -2.62 -13.39 -5.43
CA SER A 30 -2.65 -13.01 -6.84
C SER A 30 -3.31 -11.63 -6.97
N PRO A 31 -2.56 -10.56 -6.71
CA PRO A 31 -3.12 -9.20 -6.71
C PRO A 31 -3.75 -8.84 -8.06
N GLU A 32 -3.20 -9.28 -9.19
CA GLU A 32 -3.73 -9.03 -10.53
C GLU A 32 -5.16 -9.57 -10.71
N VAL A 33 -5.48 -10.72 -10.11
CA VAL A 33 -6.82 -11.31 -10.14
C VAL A 33 -7.80 -10.49 -9.28
N MET A 34 -7.35 -10.08 -8.10
CA MET A 34 -8.15 -9.24 -7.20
C MET A 34 -8.38 -7.86 -7.77
N VAL A 35 -7.37 -7.27 -8.42
CA VAL A 35 -7.48 -5.97 -9.12
C VAL A 35 -8.55 -6.06 -10.20
N ALA A 36 -8.55 -7.10 -11.04
CA ALA A 36 -9.58 -7.31 -12.05
C ALA A 36 -10.99 -7.39 -11.45
N ALA A 37 -11.15 -8.18 -10.39
CA ALA A 37 -12.44 -8.38 -9.73
C ALA A 37 -12.97 -7.09 -9.08
N ILE A 38 -12.11 -6.28 -8.49
CA ILE A 38 -12.46 -5.01 -7.85
C ILE A 38 -12.76 -3.96 -8.91
N ALA A 39 -11.91 -3.80 -9.92
CA ALA A 39 -12.07 -2.80 -10.97
C ALA A 39 -13.37 -3.02 -11.79
N ALA A 40 -13.79 -4.29 -11.98
CA ALA A 40 -15.05 -4.63 -12.61
C ALA A 40 -16.30 -4.27 -11.78
N GLN A 41 -16.15 -3.97 -10.49
CA GLN A 41 -17.26 -3.68 -9.57
C GLN A 41 -17.21 -2.24 -9.02
N THR A 42 -16.27 -1.43 -9.52
CA THR A 42 -16.08 -0.02 -9.19
C THR A 42 -15.98 0.81 -10.47
N GLU A 43 -16.28 2.10 -10.43
CA GLU A 43 -16.37 2.96 -11.61
C GLU A 43 -15.24 4.00 -11.69
N ARG A 44 -14.87 4.59 -10.55
CA ARG A 44 -13.95 5.73 -10.46
C ARG A 44 -12.66 5.40 -9.70
N LEU A 45 -12.76 4.47 -8.77
CA LEU A 45 -11.66 4.08 -7.90
C LEU A 45 -10.48 3.56 -8.71
N ARG A 46 -9.30 4.09 -8.48
CA ARG A 46 -8.06 3.48 -9.00
C ARG A 46 -7.78 2.22 -8.19
N VAL A 47 -7.50 1.15 -8.87
CA VAL A 47 -7.29 -0.16 -8.23
C VAL A 47 -5.91 -0.69 -8.59
N GLY A 48 -5.20 -1.24 -7.61
CA GLY A 48 -3.85 -1.71 -7.89
C GLY A 48 -3.30 -2.72 -6.90
N SER A 49 -2.06 -3.07 -7.12
CA SER A 49 -1.27 -3.88 -6.19
C SER A 49 -0.49 -3.00 -5.22
N GLY A 50 -0.39 -3.44 -3.97
CA GLY A 50 0.42 -2.76 -2.97
C GLY A 50 1.30 -3.73 -2.17
N GLY A 51 2.16 -4.49 -2.88
CA GLY A 51 2.55 -4.58 -4.27
C GLY A 51 2.64 -6.00 -4.80
N VAL A 52 2.95 -6.11 -6.09
CA VAL A 52 3.43 -7.37 -6.66
C VAL A 52 4.81 -7.67 -6.08
N LEU A 53 5.03 -8.87 -5.59
CA LEU A 53 6.34 -9.34 -5.11
C LEU A 53 7.20 -9.75 -6.32
N LEU A 54 7.73 -8.75 -7.01
CA LEU A 54 8.39 -8.91 -8.32
C LEU A 54 9.51 -9.99 -8.36
N PRO A 55 10.26 -10.27 -7.27
CA PRO A 55 11.26 -11.34 -7.28
C PRO A 55 10.73 -12.73 -7.65
N TYR A 56 9.43 -13.01 -7.44
CA TYR A 56 8.80 -14.28 -7.82
C TYR A 56 8.47 -14.40 -9.31
N TYR A 57 8.47 -13.29 -10.06
CA TYR A 57 7.93 -13.26 -11.41
C TYR A 57 8.97 -12.91 -12.47
N ARG A 58 8.64 -13.23 -13.72
CA ARG A 58 9.31 -12.63 -14.86
C ARG A 58 8.70 -11.27 -15.15
N PRO A 59 9.49 -10.19 -15.25
CA PRO A 59 8.99 -8.84 -15.49
C PRO A 59 8.05 -8.74 -16.70
N PHE A 60 8.40 -9.43 -17.79
CA PHE A 60 7.57 -9.52 -18.99
C PHE A 60 6.14 -10.03 -18.69
N LYS A 61 6.01 -11.09 -17.86
CA LYS A 61 4.70 -11.65 -17.53
C LYS A 61 3.85 -10.71 -16.70
N VAL A 62 4.47 -9.99 -15.77
CA VAL A 62 3.77 -8.95 -14.98
C VAL A 62 3.31 -7.81 -15.89
N ALA A 63 4.15 -7.40 -16.85
CA ALA A 63 3.75 -6.39 -17.83
C ALA A 63 2.54 -6.83 -18.66
N GLU A 64 2.49 -8.10 -19.16
CA GLU A 64 1.31 -8.61 -19.88
C GLU A 64 0.04 -8.54 -19.03
N GLN A 65 0.12 -8.95 -17.74
CA GLN A 65 -1.01 -8.94 -16.84
C GLN A 65 -1.55 -7.51 -16.61
N PHE A 66 -0.66 -6.55 -16.36
CA PHE A 66 -1.05 -5.18 -16.08
C PHE A 66 -1.40 -4.37 -17.34
N ASN A 67 -0.82 -4.68 -18.50
CA ASN A 67 -1.30 -4.16 -19.79
C ASN A 67 -2.72 -4.64 -20.09
N LEU A 68 -3.04 -5.92 -19.78
CA LEU A 68 -4.40 -6.43 -19.95
C LEU A 68 -5.38 -5.75 -18.99
N LEU A 69 -5.00 -5.53 -17.74
CA LEU A 69 -5.81 -4.79 -16.77
C LEU A 69 -6.06 -3.36 -17.23
N GLU A 70 -5.05 -2.67 -17.74
CA GLU A 70 -5.17 -1.31 -18.27
C GLU A 70 -6.07 -1.28 -19.52
N ALA A 71 -5.97 -2.29 -20.40
CA ALA A 71 -6.87 -2.41 -21.56
C ALA A 71 -8.34 -2.60 -21.15
N LEU A 72 -8.59 -3.33 -20.06
CA LEU A 72 -9.94 -3.58 -19.55
C LEU A 72 -10.49 -2.39 -18.73
N PHE A 73 -9.64 -1.67 -18.04
CA PHE A 73 -10.00 -0.58 -17.11
C PHE A 73 -9.09 0.64 -17.31
N PRO A 74 -9.15 1.32 -18.47
CA PRO A 74 -8.22 2.37 -18.85
C PRO A 74 -8.13 3.50 -17.82
N GLY A 75 -6.89 3.90 -17.48
CA GLY A 75 -6.60 5.00 -16.57
C GLY A 75 -6.87 4.72 -15.08
N ARG A 76 -7.24 3.48 -14.73
CA ARG A 76 -7.63 3.12 -13.36
C ARG A 76 -6.70 2.12 -12.68
N ILE A 77 -5.63 1.70 -13.32
CA ILE A 77 -4.78 0.63 -12.82
C ILE A 77 -3.47 1.17 -12.25
N ASP A 78 -3.15 0.75 -11.02
CA ASP A 78 -1.86 1.00 -10.38
C ASP A 78 -1.07 -0.30 -10.25
N LEU A 79 0.23 -0.24 -10.53
CA LEU A 79 1.15 -1.36 -10.37
C LEU A 79 2.18 -1.04 -9.29
N GLY A 80 1.86 -1.34 -8.04
CA GLY A 80 2.82 -1.26 -6.95
C GLY A 80 3.81 -2.42 -6.99
N LEU A 81 5.09 -2.11 -6.88
CA LEU A 81 6.21 -3.04 -7.03
C LEU A 81 6.94 -3.23 -5.70
N GLY A 82 6.83 -4.44 -5.14
CA GLY A 82 7.56 -4.88 -3.97
C GLY A 82 8.87 -5.59 -4.36
N ARG A 83 9.94 -5.33 -3.61
CA ARG A 83 11.25 -5.94 -3.80
C ARG A 83 11.52 -7.10 -2.84
N SER A 84 10.69 -7.27 -1.83
CA SER A 84 10.78 -8.35 -0.85
C SER A 84 10.16 -9.62 -1.39
N GLY A 85 10.63 -10.77 -0.91
CA GLY A 85 9.99 -12.06 -1.15
C GLY A 85 8.88 -12.40 -0.14
N GLY A 86 8.40 -11.41 0.63
CA GLY A 86 7.43 -11.66 1.70
C GLY A 86 8.08 -12.21 2.99
N SER A 87 7.25 -12.56 3.96
CA SER A 87 7.66 -13.08 5.27
C SER A 87 7.47 -14.60 5.42
N GLU A 88 6.97 -15.27 4.40
CA GLU A 88 6.55 -16.67 4.43
C GLU A 88 7.74 -17.63 4.34
N ARG A 89 7.77 -18.62 5.23
CA ARG A 89 8.92 -19.55 5.37
C ARG A 89 9.19 -20.42 4.14
N HIS A 90 8.15 -20.96 3.52
CA HIS A 90 8.26 -22.01 2.50
C HIS A 90 7.76 -21.59 1.11
N ALA A 91 6.96 -20.54 1.02
CA ALA A 91 6.48 -20.02 -0.25
C ALA A 91 7.61 -19.65 -1.22
N PRO A 92 8.73 -19.01 -0.78
CA PRO A 92 9.86 -18.75 -1.66
C PRO A 92 10.38 -20.00 -2.37
N HIS A 93 10.47 -21.13 -1.65
CA HIS A 93 10.91 -22.39 -2.25
C HIS A 93 9.88 -22.97 -3.23
N ALA A 94 8.60 -22.97 -2.84
CA ALA A 94 7.51 -23.49 -3.70
C ALA A 94 7.35 -22.67 -4.99
N LEU A 95 7.62 -21.36 -4.93
CA LEU A 95 7.55 -20.45 -6.06
C LEU A 95 8.86 -20.37 -6.86
N GLY A 96 9.89 -21.11 -6.47
CA GLY A 96 11.17 -21.14 -7.17
C GLY A 96 11.94 -19.82 -7.12
N LEU A 97 11.85 -19.10 -5.98
CA LEU A 97 12.54 -17.82 -5.82
C LEU A 97 14.05 -18.00 -5.94
N ASP A 98 14.67 -17.28 -6.86
CA ASP A 98 16.13 -17.14 -6.93
C ASP A 98 16.57 -16.06 -5.91
N PRO A 99 17.37 -16.42 -4.87
CA PRO A 99 17.83 -15.47 -3.86
C PRO A 99 18.57 -14.24 -4.43
N ARG A 100 19.18 -14.38 -5.62
CA ARG A 100 19.86 -13.26 -6.30
C ARG A 100 18.89 -12.15 -6.72
N ARG A 101 17.62 -12.48 -6.96
CA ARG A 101 16.58 -11.53 -7.32
C ARG A 101 16.11 -10.67 -6.14
N MET A 102 16.41 -11.09 -4.91
CA MET A 102 16.13 -10.33 -3.70
C MET A 102 17.23 -9.34 -3.34
N GLN A 103 18.42 -9.49 -3.93
CA GLN A 103 19.50 -8.51 -3.77
C GLN A 103 19.09 -7.20 -4.44
N SER A 104 19.51 -6.07 -3.87
CA SER A 104 19.11 -4.74 -4.35
C SER A 104 19.26 -4.56 -5.85
N ASP A 105 20.43 -4.95 -6.39
CA ASP A 105 20.73 -4.79 -7.82
C ASP A 105 19.83 -5.66 -8.70
N GLY A 106 19.57 -6.91 -8.29
CA GLY A 106 18.68 -7.81 -9.03
C GLY A 106 17.22 -7.36 -9.00
N ALA A 107 16.76 -6.83 -7.87
CA ALA A 107 15.40 -6.33 -7.73
C ALA A 107 15.18 -5.04 -8.54
N PHE A 108 16.12 -4.12 -8.52
CA PHE A 108 16.05 -2.89 -9.32
C PHE A 108 16.14 -3.17 -10.82
N ALA A 109 17.04 -4.06 -11.24
CA ALA A 109 17.12 -4.49 -12.64
C ALA A 109 15.82 -5.13 -13.15
N ALA A 110 15.12 -5.88 -12.29
CA ALA A 110 13.82 -6.46 -12.64
C ALA A 110 12.73 -5.37 -12.81
N ILE A 111 12.77 -4.31 -12.01
CA ILE A 111 11.87 -3.16 -12.21
C ILE A 111 12.20 -2.43 -13.49
N ASP A 112 13.48 -2.16 -13.78
CA ASP A 112 13.91 -1.53 -15.04
C ASP A 112 13.46 -2.35 -16.25
N GLU A 113 13.65 -3.67 -16.24
CA GLU A 113 13.14 -4.56 -17.28
C GLU A 113 11.62 -4.44 -17.43
N LEU A 114 10.87 -4.46 -16.32
CA LEU A 114 9.41 -4.33 -16.33
C LEU A 114 8.96 -3.03 -17.02
N LEU A 115 9.59 -1.90 -16.68
CA LEU A 115 9.26 -0.59 -17.22
C LEU A 115 9.42 -0.53 -18.75
N THR A 116 10.34 -1.32 -19.34
CA THR A 116 10.50 -1.39 -20.80
C THR A 116 9.33 -2.10 -21.49
N TRP A 117 8.60 -2.94 -20.77
CA TRP A 117 7.48 -3.72 -21.29
C TRP A 117 6.11 -3.09 -21.07
N LEU A 118 6.00 -2.09 -20.17
CA LEU A 118 4.74 -1.42 -19.87
C LEU A 118 4.36 -0.42 -20.97
N GLY A 119 3.15 -0.56 -21.51
CA GLY A 119 2.60 0.33 -22.52
C GLY A 119 3.31 0.27 -23.88
N GLN A 120 3.09 1.29 -24.70
CA GLN A 120 3.77 1.46 -25.97
C GLN A 120 5.05 2.29 -25.80
N GLY A 121 6.17 1.65 -25.67
CA GLY A 121 7.47 2.29 -25.67
C GLY A 121 8.52 1.26 -26.08
N ALA A 122 9.15 1.45 -27.23
CA ALA A 122 10.06 0.47 -27.78
C ALA A 122 11.51 0.62 -27.28
N ASP A 123 11.81 1.75 -26.65
CA ASP A 123 13.17 2.08 -26.23
C ASP A 123 13.61 1.21 -25.05
N GLY A 124 14.74 0.52 -25.24
CA GLY A 124 15.33 -0.35 -24.22
C GLY A 124 14.79 -1.78 -24.17
N ARG A 125 13.87 -2.20 -25.05
CA ARG A 125 13.41 -3.60 -25.11
C ARG A 125 14.54 -4.53 -25.57
N PRO A 126 14.70 -5.68 -24.92
CA PRO A 126 15.71 -6.67 -25.33
C PRO A 126 15.51 -7.23 -26.74
N PHE A 127 14.23 -7.23 -27.21
CA PHE A 127 13.81 -7.75 -28.50
C PHE A 127 12.87 -6.75 -29.17
N THR A 128 13.20 -6.32 -30.39
CA THR A 128 12.46 -5.27 -31.12
C THR A 128 11.13 -5.74 -31.71
N ASP A 129 10.98 -7.04 -31.91
CA ASP A 129 9.78 -7.70 -32.45
C ASP A 129 8.83 -8.27 -31.37
N THR A 130 9.19 -8.09 -30.09
CA THR A 130 8.45 -8.62 -28.97
C THR A 130 7.81 -7.49 -28.16
N PHE A 131 6.57 -7.66 -27.73
CA PHE A 131 5.84 -6.73 -26.86
C PHE A 131 5.00 -7.50 -25.86
N ALA A 132 4.78 -6.91 -24.69
CA ALA A 132 3.87 -7.45 -23.68
C ALA A 132 2.41 -7.22 -24.11
N SER A 133 1.72 -8.30 -24.45
CA SER A 133 0.35 -8.27 -24.96
C SER A 133 -0.67 -8.07 -23.83
N PRO A 134 -1.79 -7.30 -24.09
CA PRO A 134 -2.05 -6.54 -25.31
C PRO A 134 -1.20 -5.26 -25.37
N GLY A 135 -0.96 -4.76 -26.59
CA GLY A 135 -0.44 -3.40 -26.77
C GLY A 135 -1.53 -2.39 -26.42
N VAL A 136 -1.24 -1.49 -25.48
CA VAL A 136 -2.16 -0.46 -25.01
C VAL A 136 -1.55 0.92 -25.21
N ASP A 137 -2.37 1.93 -25.49
CA ASP A 137 -1.90 3.31 -25.69
C ASP A 137 -1.42 3.96 -24.38
N GLY A 138 -2.00 3.55 -23.25
CA GLY A 138 -1.60 3.91 -21.90
C GLY A 138 -0.76 2.83 -21.23
N SER A 139 -0.65 2.90 -19.93
CA SER A 139 -0.12 1.80 -19.11
C SER A 139 -0.63 1.92 -17.68
N ALA A 140 -0.64 0.82 -16.94
CA ALA A 140 -0.78 0.86 -15.49
C ALA A 140 0.28 1.80 -14.89
N GLU A 141 -0.08 2.58 -13.89
CA GLU A 141 0.83 3.51 -13.21
C GLU A 141 1.77 2.73 -12.27
N PRO A 142 3.09 2.68 -12.56
CA PRO A 142 4.03 1.93 -11.73
C PRO A 142 4.41 2.73 -10.48
N TRP A 143 4.32 2.10 -9.31
CA TRP A 143 4.71 2.64 -8.02
C TRP A 143 5.85 1.83 -7.40
N VAL A 144 6.92 2.48 -6.97
CA VAL A 144 7.98 1.81 -6.21
C VAL A 144 7.63 1.82 -4.72
N LEU A 145 7.50 0.63 -4.13
CA LEU A 145 7.23 0.47 -2.71
C LEU A 145 8.54 0.28 -1.93
N GLY A 146 8.69 0.97 -0.81
CA GLY A 146 9.88 0.81 0.02
C GLY A 146 9.85 1.60 1.32
N THR A 147 10.93 1.44 2.10
CA THR A 147 11.13 2.12 3.40
C THR A 147 12.54 2.71 3.52
N SER A 148 13.32 2.70 2.43
CA SER A 148 14.75 3.06 2.48
C SER A 148 15.12 4.16 1.49
N PRO A 149 16.17 4.96 1.78
CA PRO A 149 16.71 5.92 0.83
C PRO A 149 17.08 5.30 -0.53
N ALA A 150 17.57 4.05 -0.56
CA ALA A 150 17.94 3.39 -1.81
C ALA A 150 16.72 3.16 -2.73
N SER A 151 15.56 2.73 -2.18
CA SER A 151 14.35 2.58 -2.98
C SER A 151 13.78 3.93 -3.42
N ALA A 152 13.89 4.93 -2.57
CA ALA A 152 13.45 6.28 -2.84
C ALA A 152 14.30 6.95 -3.95
N THR A 153 15.63 6.85 -3.86
CA THR A 153 16.55 7.31 -4.93
C THR A 153 16.25 6.61 -6.25
N PHE A 154 16.08 5.28 -6.23
CA PHE A 154 15.73 4.52 -7.44
C PHE A 154 14.43 5.03 -8.10
N ALA A 155 13.39 5.27 -7.30
CA ALA A 155 12.13 5.81 -7.81
C ALA A 155 12.32 7.23 -8.39
N GLY A 156 13.03 8.10 -7.66
CA GLY A 156 13.30 9.47 -8.07
C GLY A 156 14.06 9.57 -9.38
N GLU A 157 15.17 8.84 -9.54
CA GLU A 157 15.98 8.82 -10.78
C GLU A 157 15.20 8.40 -12.02
N ARG A 158 14.12 7.63 -11.85
CA ARG A 158 13.26 7.13 -12.93
C ARG A 158 11.97 7.91 -13.09
N GLY A 159 11.78 8.96 -12.28
CA GLY A 159 10.56 9.77 -12.29
C GLY A 159 9.31 8.93 -12.01
N LEU A 160 9.41 7.98 -11.08
CA LEU A 160 8.31 7.11 -10.66
C LEU A 160 7.71 7.61 -9.36
N PRO A 161 6.40 7.43 -9.14
CA PRO A 161 5.79 7.64 -7.84
C PRO A 161 6.37 6.67 -6.80
N TYR A 162 6.52 7.16 -5.57
CA TYR A 162 7.10 6.41 -4.46
C TYR A 162 6.08 6.18 -3.35
N ALA A 163 5.89 4.94 -2.92
CA ALA A 163 5.04 4.59 -1.79
C ALA A 163 5.88 4.16 -0.59
N PHE A 164 5.86 4.98 0.47
CA PHE A 164 6.62 4.73 1.69
C PHE A 164 5.81 3.88 2.66
N GLY A 165 6.36 2.74 3.11
CA GLY A 165 5.73 1.81 4.05
C GLY A 165 5.94 2.17 5.51
N GLY A 166 5.40 3.29 6.00
CA GLY A 166 5.56 3.75 7.38
C GLY A 166 5.05 2.77 8.43
N PHE A 167 4.10 1.90 8.08
CA PHE A 167 3.64 0.82 8.95
C PHE A 167 4.70 -0.27 9.21
N LEU A 168 5.76 -0.32 8.40
CA LEU A 168 6.89 -1.24 8.58
C LEU A 168 8.01 -0.61 9.41
N ASP A 169 8.47 0.57 9.01
CA ASP A 169 9.50 1.34 9.72
C ASP A 169 9.34 2.84 9.44
N PRO A 170 8.66 3.58 10.33
CA PRO A 170 8.44 5.00 10.15
C PRO A 170 9.71 5.84 10.26
N ARG A 171 10.76 5.36 10.95
CA ARG A 171 12.02 6.10 11.18
C ARG A 171 12.77 6.40 9.88
N GLY A 172 12.51 5.62 8.84
CA GLY A 172 13.07 5.81 7.51
C GLY A 172 12.41 6.92 6.68
N LEU A 173 11.32 7.54 7.15
CA LEU A 173 10.49 8.45 6.35
C LEU A 173 11.31 9.65 5.85
N VAL A 174 11.84 10.47 6.76
CA VAL A 174 12.57 11.70 6.39
C VAL A 174 13.75 11.43 5.45
N PRO A 175 14.68 10.49 5.78
CA PRO A 175 15.78 10.21 4.87
C PRO A 175 15.35 9.63 3.52
N ALA A 176 14.24 8.86 3.46
CA ALA A 176 13.72 8.35 2.20
C ALA A 176 13.09 9.46 1.35
N LEU A 177 12.27 10.33 1.94
CA LEU A 177 11.65 11.45 1.21
C LEU A 177 12.73 12.44 0.72
N GLY A 178 13.70 12.78 1.56
CA GLY A 178 14.83 13.62 1.15
C GLY A 178 15.59 13.04 -0.04
N ALA A 179 15.90 11.73 -0.01
CA ALA A 179 16.55 11.04 -1.11
C ALA A 179 15.70 11.02 -2.39
N TYR A 180 14.39 10.80 -2.27
CA TYR A 180 13.45 10.83 -3.39
C TYR A 180 13.42 12.19 -4.10
N HIS A 181 13.20 13.26 -3.32
CA HIS A 181 13.13 14.61 -3.87
C HIS A 181 14.46 15.05 -4.49
N GLN A 182 15.59 14.72 -3.85
CA GLN A 182 16.91 15.06 -4.36
C GLN A 182 17.24 14.35 -5.69
N ALA A 183 16.80 13.09 -5.82
CA ALA A 183 17.09 12.25 -6.99
C ALA A 183 16.08 12.43 -8.12
N PHE A 184 14.93 13.08 -7.89
CA PHE A 184 13.82 13.09 -8.83
C PHE A 184 14.17 13.72 -10.17
N GLN A 185 13.87 12.98 -11.23
CA GLN A 185 13.96 13.40 -12.62
C GLN A 185 12.60 13.23 -13.29
N PRO A 186 12.06 14.25 -13.98
CA PRO A 186 10.82 14.11 -14.74
C PRO A 186 10.89 12.96 -15.75
N SER A 187 9.79 12.24 -15.91
CA SER A 187 9.69 11.11 -16.84
C SER A 187 8.34 11.12 -17.55
N ARG A 188 8.11 10.11 -18.40
CA ARG A 188 6.78 9.86 -18.98
C ARG A 188 5.70 9.52 -17.95
N TRP A 189 6.09 9.15 -16.74
CA TRP A 189 5.18 8.77 -15.66
C TRP A 189 4.79 9.96 -14.79
N LEU A 190 5.77 10.84 -14.49
CA LEU A 190 5.59 11.98 -13.62
C LEU A 190 6.39 13.20 -14.09
N GLU A 191 5.75 14.36 -14.06
CA GLU A 191 6.40 15.67 -14.24
C GLU A 191 6.95 16.21 -12.91
N ARG A 192 6.35 15.85 -11.79
CA ARG A 192 6.71 16.30 -10.43
C ARG A 192 6.74 15.12 -9.46
N PRO A 193 7.51 15.21 -8.37
CA PRO A 193 7.52 14.19 -7.32
C PRO A 193 6.12 13.87 -6.82
N ARG A 194 5.83 12.57 -6.62
CA ARG A 194 4.60 12.09 -6.01
C ARG A 194 4.91 11.01 -5.00
N VAL A 195 4.44 11.20 -3.76
CA VAL A 195 4.65 10.27 -2.66
C VAL A 195 3.30 9.80 -2.13
N ASN A 196 3.26 8.53 -1.75
CA ASN A 196 2.18 7.92 -1.00
C ASN A 196 2.73 7.41 0.34
N LEU A 197 2.05 7.73 1.45
CA LEU A 197 2.41 7.26 2.77
C LEU A 197 1.44 6.16 3.23
N ALA A 198 1.94 4.93 3.36
CA ALA A 198 1.15 3.83 3.88
C ALA A 198 1.35 3.73 5.40
N TRP A 199 0.26 3.89 6.16
CA TRP A 199 0.27 3.88 7.62
C TRP A 199 -0.77 2.91 8.18
N TYR A 200 -0.53 2.39 9.40
CA TYR A 200 -1.55 1.63 10.10
C TYR A 200 -2.49 2.60 10.83
N VAL A 201 -3.76 2.60 10.45
CA VAL A 201 -4.79 3.44 11.04
C VAL A 201 -5.95 2.58 11.54
N GLN A 202 -6.42 2.84 12.75
CA GLN A 202 -7.61 2.24 13.32
C GLN A 202 -8.46 3.34 13.98
N ALA A 203 -9.48 3.80 13.27
CA ALA A 203 -10.42 4.78 13.79
C ALA A 203 -11.72 4.12 14.27
N ALA A 204 -12.33 4.70 15.31
CA ALA A 204 -13.66 4.34 15.76
C ALA A 204 -14.36 5.58 16.37
N GLU A 205 -15.62 5.46 16.78
CA GLU A 205 -16.35 6.58 17.43
C GLU A 205 -15.75 6.98 18.79
N THR A 206 -15.20 6.00 19.50
CA THR A 206 -14.51 6.22 20.76
C THR A 206 -13.11 5.63 20.73
N GLU A 207 -12.20 6.23 21.50
CA GLU A 207 -10.84 5.74 21.68
C GLU A 207 -10.80 4.30 22.21
N ALA A 208 -11.68 3.97 23.17
CA ALA A 208 -11.78 2.63 23.76
C ALA A 208 -12.17 1.58 22.71
N GLU A 209 -13.09 1.91 21.82
CA GLU A 209 -13.50 1.05 20.71
C GLU A 209 -12.38 0.89 19.68
N ALA A 210 -11.69 1.96 19.30
CA ALA A 210 -10.55 1.91 18.40
C ALA A 210 -9.45 0.97 18.94
N HIS A 211 -9.11 1.10 20.22
CA HIS A 211 -8.15 0.21 20.88
C HIS A 211 -8.64 -1.23 20.96
N THR A 212 -9.95 -1.46 21.14
CA THR A 212 -10.52 -2.81 21.12
C THR A 212 -10.34 -3.46 19.76
N HIS A 213 -10.59 -2.73 18.67
CA HIS A 213 -10.38 -3.21 17.32
C HIS A 213 -8.89 -3.45 17.01
N ALA A 214 -8.01 -2.56 17.46
CA ALA A 214 -6.56 -2.68 17.24
C ALA A 214 -5.97 -3.96 17.86
N ARG A 215 -6.57 -4.50 18.94
CA ARG A 215 -6.12 -5.74 19.58
C ARG A 215 -6.06 -6.93 18.63
N SER A 216 -6.93 -6.99 17.62
CA SER A 216 -6.91 -8.05 16.60
C SER A 216 -5.58 -8.09 15.85
N SER A 217 -5.11 -6.94 15.37
CA SER A 217 -3.84 -6.84 14.66
C SER A 217 -2.63 -7.01 15.57
N GLU A 218 -2.72 -6.57 16.81
CA GLU A 218 -1.67 -6.76 17.82
C GLU A 218 -1.50 -8.23 18.14
N HIS A 219 -2.60 -8.96 18.33
CA HIS A 219 -2.57 -10.39 18.60
C HIS A 219 -2.06 -11.18 17.40
N TRP A 220 -2.55 -10.86 16.20
CA TRP A 220 -2.05 -11.46 14.97
C TRP A 220 -0.54 -11.21 14.79
N PHE A 221 -0.06 -10.00 15.09
CA PHE A 221 1.37 -9.68 15.06
C PHE A 221 2.18 -10.57 16.02
N VAL A 222 1.71 -10.72 17.27
CA VAL A 222 2.38 -11.57 18.27
C VAL A 222 2.43 -13.01 17.79
N GLN A 223 1.32 -13.57 17.33
CA GLN A 223 1.26 -14.93 16.85
C GLN A 223 2.19 -15.16 15.64
N THR A 224 2.12 -14.27 14.66
CA THR A 224 2.84 -14.45 13.39
C THR A 224 4.34 -14.17 13.54
N PHE A 225 4.70 -13.03 14.14
CA PHE A 225 6.10 -12.56 14.11
C PHE A 225 6.90 -12.95 15.35
N LEU A 226 6.26 -13.10 16.52
CA LEU A 226 6.98 -13.48 17.74
C LEU A 226 6.90 -14.97 18.03
N ARG A 227 5.75 -15.61 17.77
CA ARG A 227 5.56 -17.03 18.02
C ARG A 227 5.81 -17.89 16.79
N GLY A 228 5.89 -17.30 15.59
CA GLY A 228 6.10 -18.02 14.33
C GLY A 228 4.90 -18.88 13.90
N GLU A 229 3.70 -18.52 14.35
CA GLU A 229 2.45 -19.18 14.00
C GLU A 229 1.90 -18.63 12.68
N ASN A 230 0.90 -19.32 12.11
CA ASN A 230 0.17 -18.86 10.93
C ASN A 230 -1.34 -18.88 11.21
N PRO A 231 -1.84 -17.98 12.07
CA PRO A 231 -3.23 -17.94 12.45
C PRO A 231 -4.10 -17.26 11.40
N ARG A 232 -5.38 -17.57 11.41
CA ARG A 232 -6.37 -16.68 10.78
C ARG A 232 -6.42 -15.37 11.54
N PHE A 233 -6.78 -14.29 10.84
CA PHE A 233 -6.92 -12.99 11.48
C PHE A 233 -8.03 -13.05 12.54
N PRO A 234 -7.72 -12.76 13.84
CA PRO A 234 -8.68 -12.92 14.92
C PRO A 234 -9.71 -11.79 14.97
N SER A 235 -10.90 -12.08 15.49
CA SER A 235 -11.87 -11.02 15.81
C SER A 235 -11.52 -10.33 17.14
N PRO A 236 -11.97 -9.07 17.38
CA PRO A 236 -11.73 -8.37 18.64
C PRO A 236 -12.25 -9.15 19.85
N GLU A 237 -13.40 -9.81 19.71
CA GLU A 237 -14.01 -10.60 20.80
C GLU A 237 -13.14 -11.81 21.15
N SER A 238 -12.55 -12.46 20.15
CA SER A 238 -11.72 -13.65 20.37
C SER A 238 -10.42 -13.36 21.12
N VAL A 239 -9.96 -12.11 21.10
CA VAL A 239 -8.72 -11.66 21.75
C VAL A 239 -8.93 -10.84 23.02
N ALA A 240 -10.18 -10.60 23.44
CA ALA A 240 -10.51 -9.74 24.57
C ALA A 240 -9.85 -10.16 25.89
N GLY A 241 -9.75 -11.47 26.13
CA GLY A 241 -9.18 -12.06 27.36
C GLY A 241 -7.72 -12.53 27.25
N VAL A 242 -7.06 -12.29 26.10
CA VAL A 242 -5.69 -12.78 25.90
C VAL A 242 -4.69 -12.01 26.73
N SER A 243 -3.82 -12.74 27.44
CA SER A 243 -2.68 -12.20 28.17
C SER A 243 -1.38 -12.42 27.39
N TYR A 244 -0.47 -11.48 27.54
CA TYR A 244 0.82 -11.48 26.84
C TYR A 244 1.97 -11.52 27.85
N THR A 245 3.07 -12.16 27.50
CA THR A 245 4.32 -12.10 28.25
C THR A 245 4.88 -10.67 28.29
N PRO A 246 5.77 -10.33 29.23
CA PRO A 246 6.39 -8.99 29.28
C PRO A 246 7.09 -8.59 27.96
N MET A 247 7.72 -9.54 27.27
CA MET A 247 8.38 -9.30 25.97
C MET A 247 7.37 -8.99 24.87
N GLU A 248 6.26 -9.73 24.81
CA GLU A 248 5.19 -9.49 23.85
C GLU A 248 4.49 -8.15 24.12
N GLN A 249 4.27 -7.79 25.38
CA GLN A 249 3.71 -6.48 25.76
C GLN A 249 4.63 -5.34 25.31
N MET A 250 5.96 -5.49 25.47
CA MET A 250 6.92 -4.50 25.01
C MET A 250 6.90 -4.37 23.47
N ALA A 251 6.83 -5.49 22.75
CA ALA A 251 6.75 -5.46 21.28
C ALA A 251 5.44 -4.81 20.78
N ILE A 252 4.30 -5.08 21.44
CA ILE A 252 3.03 -4.40 21.16
C ILE A 252 3.15 -2.90 21.43
N ALA A 253 3.72 -2.49 22.57
CA ALA A 253 3.90 -1.10 22.92
C ALA A 253 4.77 -0.35 21.91
N MET A 254 5.86 -0.98 21.43
CA MET A 254 6.69 -0.40 20.36
C MET A 254 5.90 -0.24 19.05
N ARG A 255 5.09 -1.23 18.67
CA ARG A 255 4.27 -1.16 17.47
C ARG A 255 3.20 -0.07 17.53
N ARG A 256 2.60 0.14 18.71
CA ARG A 256 1.61 1.20 18.94
C ARG A 256 2.15 2.59 18.70
N GLN A 257 3.44 2.82 18.89
CA GLN A 257 4.08 4.12 18.62
C GLN A 257 4.03 4.50 17.14
N PHE A 258 3.81 3.51 16.27
CA PHE A 258 3.79 3.67 14.82
C PHE A 258 2.40 3.47 14.21
N ALA A 259 1.38 3.32 15.06
CA ALA A 259 0.00 3.17 14.65
C ALA A 259 -0.82 4.40 15.06
N LEU A 260 -1.73 4.81 14.22
CA LEU A 260 -2.71 5.84 14.52
C LEU A 260 -4.01 5.16 14.95
N VAL A 261 -4.24 5.10 16.26
CA VAL A 261 -5.39 4.41 16.85
C VAL A 261 -6.14 5.39 17.74
N GLY A 262 -7.43 5.62 17.45
CA GLY A 262 -8.23 6.57 18.22
C GLY A 262 -9.51 7.00 17.51
N THR A 263 -10.06 8.11 17.93
CA THR A 263 -11.17 8.77 17.22
C THR A 263 -10.68 9.37 15.91
N GLY A 264 -11.60 9.75 15.02
CA GLY A 264 -11.25 10.42 13.77
C GLY A 264 -10.41 11.69 13.99
N GLU A 265 -10.69 12.47 15.04
CA GLU A 265 -9.90 13.67 15.41
C GLU A 265 -8.50 13.29 15.87
N GLN A 266 -8.34 12.30 16.74
CA GLN A 266 -7.04 11.84 17.21
C GLN A 266 -6.18 11.28 16.07
N VAL A 267 -6.80 10.54 15.14
CA VAL A 267 -6.11 10.04 13.94
C VAL A 267 -5.63 11.19 13.05
N LEU A 268 -6.49 12.21 12.87
CA LEU A 268 -6.11 13.42 12.10
C LEU A 268 -4.95 14.15 12.75
N ASP A 269 -5.02 14.40 14.06
CA ASP A 269 -3.94 15.07 14.78
C ASP A 269 -2.63 14.29 14.68
N GLY A 270 -2.70 12.96 14.79
CA GLY A 270 -1.54 12.09 14.61
C GLY A 270 -0.96 12.15 13.19
N LEU A 271 -1.80 12.21 12.16
CA LEU A 271 -1.35 12.40 10.78
C LEU A 271 -0.66 13.76 10.60
N LEU A 272 -1.25 14.84 11.11
CA LEU A 272 -0.66 16.18 11.05
C LEU A 272 0.70 16.24 11.77
N GLN A 273 0.80 15.63 12.95
CA GLN A 273 2.07 15.55 13.69
C GLN A 273 3.15 14.77 12.95
N LEU A 274 2.79 13.70 12.24
CA LEU A 274 3.75 12.97 11.38
C LEU A 274 4.36 13.90 10.32
N PHE A 275 3.57 14.77 9.75
CA PHE A 275 4.06 15.72 8.73
C PHE A 275 4.86 16.88 9.34
N GLU A 276 4.46 17.38 10.51
CA GLU A 276 5.15 18.51 11.17
C GLU A 276 6.51 18.11 11.78
N SER A 277 6.59 16.90 12.35
CA SER A 277 7.80 16.43 13.03
C SER A 277 8.96 16.10 12.08
N ASP A 278 8.65 15.86 10.82
CA ASP A 278 9.61 15.33 9.85
C ASP A 278 10.35 16.41 9.04
N GLY A 279 10.18 17.71 9.40
CA GLY A 279 10.86 18.81 8.71
C GLY A 279 10.53 18.89 7.21
N ALA A 280 9.41 18.28 6.80
CA ALA A 280 8.90 18.44 5.46
C ALA A 280 8.63 19.93 5.21
N ASP A 281 9.19 20.47 4.16
CA ASP A 281 8.96 21.85 3.75
C ASP A 281 7.45 22.12 3.65
N ALA A 282 6.99 23.26 4.16
CA ALA A 282 5.58 23.64 4.17
C ALA A 282 4.92 23.52 2.79
N SER A 283 5.69 23.60 1.71
CA SER A 283 5.22 23.36 0.34
C SER A 283 4.79 21.90 0.09
N HIS A 284 5.37 20.93 0.79
CA HIS A 284 4.99 19.51 0.72
C HIS A 284 3.76 19.21 1.58
N LEU A 285 3.61 19.91 2.71
CA LEU A 285 2.42 19.89 3.55
C LEU A 285 1.21 20.47 2.83
N ASP A 286 1.37 21.60 2.15
CA ASP A 286 0.31 22.23 1.36
C ASP A 286 -0.13 21.35 0.19
N ALA A 287 0.78 20.62 -0.45
CA ALA A 287 0.45 19.67 -1.50
C ALA A 287 -0.32 18.45 -0.95
N LEU A 288 0.05 17.93 0.22
CA LEU A 288 -0.61 16.79 0.87
C LEU A 288 -1.94 17.17 1.54
N VAL A 289 -1.96 18.25 2.32
CA VAL A 289 -3.17 18.74 3.02
C VAL A 289 -4.11 19.44 2.06
N GLY A 290 -3.57 20.01 0.98
CA GLY A 290 -4.33 20.63 -0.11
C GLY A 290 -4.98 19.63 -1.05
N SER A 291 -4.56 18.35 -1.03
CA SER A 291 -5.14 17.35 -1.92
C SER A 291 -6.59 17.06 -1.58
N GLU A 292 -7.40 16.87 -2.60
CA GLU A 292 -8.82 16.55 -2.43
C GLU A 292 -9.03 15.22 -1.71
N ALA A 293 -8.09 14.28 -1.89
CA ALA A 293 -8.09 12.99 -1.22
C ALA A 293 -7.93 13.11 0.29
N VAL A 294 -7.02 13.96 0.78
CA VAL A 294 -6.86 14.21 2.23
C VAL A 294 -8.07 14.93 2.79
N ARG A 295 -8.62 15.93 2.08
CA ARG A 295 -9.85 16.63 2.50
C ARG A 295 -11.05 15.69 2.59
N LEU A 296 -11.23 14.79 1.62
CA LEU A 296 -12.29 13.79 1.63
C LEU A 296 -12.10 12.77 2.75
N LEU A 297 -10.86 12.33 2.99
CA LEU A 297 -10.51 11.46 4.10
C LEU A 297 -10.86 12.12 5.43
N LEU A 298 -10.43 13.37 5.63
CA LEU A 298 -10.73 14.15 6.84
C LEU A 298 -12.23 14.37 7.01
N ALA A 299 -12.93 14.72 5.93
CA ALA A 299 -14.39 14.88 5.96
C ALA A 299 -15.11 13.56 6.31
N ASN A 300 -14.61 12.43 5.84
CA ASN A 300 -15.16 11.12 6.16
C ASN A 300 -14.85 10.68 7.60
N LEU A 301 -13.62 10.87 8.08
CA LEU A 301 -13.23 10.60 9.48
C LEU A 301 -14.01 11.46 10.48
N LEU A 302 -14.27 12.72 10.12
CA LEU A 302 -15.01 13.67 10.96
C LEU A 302 -16.54 13.59 10.77
N GLY A 303 -17.04 12.69 9.91
CA GLY A 303 -18.47 12.54 9.63
C GLY A 303 -19.13 13.73 8.91
N GLN A 304 -18.32 14.60 8.28
CA GLN A 304 -18.79 15.83 7.62
C GLN A 304 -18.99 15.66 6.10
N SER A 305 -18.85 14.43 5.57
CA SER A 305 -19.03 14.20 4.13
C SER A 305 -20.49 14.29 3.72
N PRO A 306 -20.84 15.09 2.72
CA PRO A 306 -22.21 15.20 2.20
C PRO A 306 -22.72 13.90 1.54
N GLN A 307 -21.87 12.90 1.33
CA GLN A 307 -22.22 11.62 0.71
C GLN A 307 -22.39 10.48 1.72
N HIS A 308 -22.40 10.78 3.03
CA HIS A 308 -22.50 9.75 4.05
C HIS A 308 -23.93 9.19 4.16
N PRO A 309 -24.16 7.89 3.93
CA PRO A 309 -25.43 7.26 4.29
C PRO A 309 -25.61 7.23 5.80
N ASN A 310 -26.88 7.24 6.26
CA ASN A 310 -27.36 7.43 7.62
C ASN A 310 -26.51 6.81 8.76
N ALA A 311 -26.50 7.50 9.92
CA ALA A 311 -25.68 7.22 11.10
C ALA A 311 -25.72 5.78 11.64
N GLU A 312 -26.84 5.08 11.53
CA GLU A 312 -27.00 3.70 12.02
C GLU A 312 -26.21 2.65 11.22
N ASP A 313 -25.95 2.93 9.95
CA ASP A 313 -25.13 2.03 9.09
C ASP A 313 -23.63 2.23 9.31
N ARG A 314 -23.22 3.33 9.93
CA ARG A 314 -21.84 3.67 10.30
C ARG A 314 -21.25 2.66 11.29
N HIS A 315 -22.00 2.28 12.31
CA HIS A 315 -21.57 1.36 13.36
C HIS A 315 -21.16 -0.03 12.84
N ARG A 316 -21.80 -0.51 11.79
CA ARG A 316 -21.48 -1.82 11.21
C ARG A 316 -20.26 -1.83 10.30
N LYS A 317 -19.96 -0.71 9.65
CA LYS A 317 -18.95 -0.62 8.59
C LYS A 317 -17.58 -0.17 9.10
N THR A 318 -17.53 0.72 10.11
CA THR A 318 -16.26 1.18 10.70
C THR A 318 -15.50 0.08 11.44
N GLY A 319 -16.17 -0.86 12.08
CA GLY A 319 -15.54 -2.01 12.73
C GLY A 319 -14.89 -3.05 11.77
N ARG A 320 -15.10 -2.91 10.45
CA ARG A 320 -14.56 -3.83 9.44
C ARG A 320 -13.47 -3.21 8.56
N LEU A 321 -13.23 -1.90 8.68
CA LEU A 321 -12.23 -1.20 7.87
C LEU A 321 -10.83 -1.38 8.45
N PHE A 322 -10.19 -2.51 8.16
CA PHE A 322 -8.74 -2.62 8.15
C PHE A 322 -8.21 -1.78 6.99
N THR A 323 -8.19 -0.48 7.19
CA THR A 323 -7.67 0.42 6.17
C THR A 323 -6.19 0.60 6.43
N ARG A 324 -5.34 -0.07 5.64
CA ARG A 324 -4.05 0.51 5.33
C ARG A 324 -4.37 1.80 4.57
N LEU A 325 -4.38 2.91 5.30
CA LEU A 325 -4.60 4.20 4.68
C LEU A 325 -3.40 4.49 3.81
N MET A 326 -3.61 4.47 2.52
CA MET A 326 -2.67 5.01 1.57
C MET A 326 -3.15 6.41 1.25
N LEU A 327 -2.45 7.41 1.75
CA LEU A 327 -2.64 8.80 1.39
C LEU A 327 -1.93 9.01 0.06
N ALA A 328 -2.69 9.22 -1.00
CA ALA A 328 -2.16 9.54 -2.33
C ALA A 328 -2.78 10.86 -2.80
N ASP A 329 -1.95 11.64 -3.47
CA ASP A 329 -2.39 12.73 -4.35
C ASP A 329 -3.03 12.19 -5.62
#